data_a25604b7c286048e2e4f9d481303c2c2
#
_entry.id   a25604b7c286048e2e4f9d481303c2c2
#
_cell.length_a   1.000
_cell.length_b   1.000
_cell.length_c   1.000
_cell.angle_alpha   90.00
_cell.angle_beta   90.00
_cell.angle_gamma   90.00
#
_symmetry.space_group_name_H-M   'P 1'
#
loop_
_entity.id
_entity.type
_entity.pdbx_description
1 polymer ?
#
loop_
_entity_poly.entity_id
_entity_poly.type
_entity_poly.pdbx_seq_one_letter_code
_entity_poly.pdbx_strand_id
1 'polypeptide(L)'
;MNSLFEYSDSLQTPYECFLFDTAVENFPIHPHWHYFMEIIYMVEGTAIMNCDDNTFVTEPGDMMLFLPYQVHAIYGVSNQTLKYYVLKFDMGKLSAGAGIHFQSLFRSAKGEKSASLCFRADELNNSQVKWIFEKSREEMYCQQYRYQDMVQSYISTLLIMILREWQKNGFDTEHFQNVDDEDSIYYITEYIDSHMQDNLKVEELAERCHMSYPYFAKCFRELYGQSCKKYIAFIRMCKAEELLISTKLDLNYISQETGFADCSHFIKAFKQKHGITPKQYRKERISSSTQTSIVK
;
A
#
# COMPACT_ATOMS: atom_id res chain seq x y z
N MET A 1 17.78 -15.26 -5.47
CA MET A 1 17.56 -13.80 -5.35
C MET A 1 16.52 -13.62 -4.27
N ASN A 2 16.89 -13.07 -3.12
CA ASN A 2 15.89 -12.69 -2.12
C ASN A 2 15.03 -11.61 -2.77
N SER A 3 13.75 -11.89 -2.91
CA SER A 3 12.77 -10.90 -3.36
C SER A 3 12.74 -9.82 -2.25
N LEU A 4 13.02 -8.56 -2.61
CA LEU A 4 12.85 -7.42 -1.70
C LEU A 4 11.37 -7.14 -1.42
N PHE A 5 10.46 -7.94 -1.98
CA PHE A 5 9.04 -7.80 -1.77
C PHE A 5 8.65 -8.31 -0.37
N GLU A 6 7.97 -7.48 0.38
CA GLU A 6 7.41 -7.82 1.68
C GLU A 6 6.13 -8.65 1.51
N TYR A 7 6.20 -9.94 1.81
CA TYR A 7 5.06 -10.88 1.66
C TYR A 7 4.06 -10.86 2.82
N SER A 8 4.40 -10.20 3.93
CA SER A 8 3.59 -10.25 5.15
C SER A 8 2.35 -9.37 5.10
N ASP A 9 2.26 -8.49 4.13
CA ASP A 9 1.25 -7.44 4.08
C ASP A 9 0.15 -7.66 3.05
N SER A 10 -0.62 -8.73 3.22
CA SER A 10 -2.03 -8.58 2.90
C SER A 10 -2.64 -7.78 4.07
N LEU A 11 -2.88 -6.49 3.89
CA LEU A 11 -3.61 -5.70 4.86
C LEU A 11 -4.92 -6.42 5.16
N GLN A 12 -5.07 -6.94 6.38
CA GLN A 12 -6.34 -7.55 6.82
C GLN A 12 -7.46 -6.49 6.83
N THR A 13 -7.06 -5.24 6.93
CA THR A 13 -7.88 -4.04 6.77
C THR A 13 -7.23 -3.14 5.72
N PRO A 14 -7.98 -2.28 5.02
CA PRO A 14 -7.39 -1.37 4.02
C PRO A 14 -6.43 -0.34 4.62
N TYR A 15 -6.32 -0.27 5.94
CA TYR A 15 -5.48 0.68 6.67
C TYR A 15 -4.79 0.01 7.85
N GLU A 16 -3.55 0.41 8.14
CA GLU A 16 -2.82 0.11 9.36
C GLU A 16 -2.23 1.39 9.93
N CYS A 17 -2.34 1.59 11.25
CA CYS A 17 -1.67 2.69 11.94
C CYS A 17 -1.16 2.19 13.30
N PHE A 18 0.15 2.26 13.51
CA PHE A 18 0.78 1.83 14.75
C PHE A 18 1.99 2.70 15.11
N LEU A 19 2.41 2.63 16.36
CA LEU A 19 3.66 3.22 16.83
C LEU A 19 4.75 2.14 16.83
N PHE A 20 5.78 2.35 16.04
CA PHE A 20 6.97 1.51 16.03
C PHE A 20 7.95 2.01 17.09
N ASP A 21 8.47 1.09 17.92
CA ASP A 21 9.45 1.38 18.97
C ASP A 21 10.60 0.37 18.87
N THR A 22 11.80 0.85 18.53
CA THR A 22 12.99 0.00 18.37
C THR A 22 13.47 -0.66 19.66
N ALA A 23 12.93 -0.26 20.81
CA ALA A 23 13.22 -0.96 22.08
C ALA A 23 12.53 -2.32 22.19
N VAL A 24 11.45 -2.55 21.40
CA VAL A 24 10.63 -3.76 21.47
C VAL A 24 10.49 -4.48 20.13
N GLU A 25 10.70 -3.78 19.02
CA GLU A 25 10.51 -4.28 17.67
C GLU A 25 11.85 -4.66 17.02
N ASN A 26 11.80 -5.55 16.02
CA ASN A 26 12.99 -5.91 15.26
C ASN A 26 13.46 -4.74 14.38
N PHE A 27 14.68 -4.32 14.56
CA PHE A 27 15.30 -3.20 13.85
C PHE A 27 16.75 -3.55 13.47
N PRO A 28 17.32 -3.11 12.35
CA PRO A 28 16.80 -2.14 11.38
C PRO A 28 15.73 -2.72 10.42
N ILE A 29 14.97 -1.85 9.78
CA ILE A 29 14.07 -2.23 8.69
C ILE A 29 14.90 -2.34 7.42
N HIS A 30 15.13 -3.57 6.97
CA HIS A 30 15.92 -3.87 5.79
C HIS A 30 15.24 -3.45 4.48
N PRO A 31 16.00 -3.25 3.38
CA PRO A 31 15.42 -2.86 2.09
C PRO A 31 14.30 -3.82 1.66
N HIS A 32 13.12 -3.25 1.44
CA HIS A 32 11.93 -3.95 0.97
C HIS A 32 11.02 -3.01 0.17
N TRP A 33 10.01 -3.55 -0.47
CA TRP A 33 8.97 -2.80 -1.13
C TRP A 33 7.63 -3.52 -1.04
N HIS A 34 6.54 -2.76 -1.10
CA HIS A 34 5.16 -3.25 -1.08
C HIS A 34 4.24 -2.40 -1.97
N TYR A 35 2.99 -2.81 -2.10
CA TYR A 35 1.99 -2.15 -2.94
C TYR A 35 1.29 -0.97 -2.26
N PHE A 36 1.50 -0.82 -0.97
CA PHE A 36 0.83 0.19 -0.15
C PHE A 36 1.58 1.53 -0.19
N MET A 37 0.83 2.60 0.04
CA MET A 37 1.39 3.86 0.49
C MET A 37 1.79 3.68 1.96
N GLU A 38 2.97 4.14 2.32
CA GLU A 38 3.41 4.19 3.71
C GLU A 38 3.86 5.60 4.06
N ILE A 39 3.36 6.12 5.18
CA ILE A 39 3.75 7.42 5.70
C ILE A 39 4.27 7.23 7.10
N ILE A 40 5.47 7.74 7.36
CA ILE A 40 6.13 7.70 8.67
C ILE A 40 6.17 9.10 9.26
N TYR A 41 5.82 9.21 10.54
CA TYR A 41 5.98 10.44 11.31
C TYR A 41 6.91 10.18 12.50
N MET A 42 8.02 10.90 12.54
CA MET A 42 9.06 10.74 13.58
C MET A 42 8.61 11.32 14.91
N VAL A 43 8.72 10.53 15.99
CA VAL A 43 8.36 10.93 17.35
C VAL A 43 9.60 11.14 18.21
N GLU A 44 10.58 10.22 18.12
CA GLU A 44 11.78 10.22 18.96
C GLU A 44 12.97 9.67 18.19
N GLY A 45 14.13 10.27 18.38
CA GLY A 45 15.40 9.85 17.79
C GLY A 45 15.58 10.31 16.34
N THR A 46 16.74 9.97 15.75
CA THR A 46 17.12 10.34 14.38
C THR A 46 17.28 9.08 13.55
N ALA A 47 16.62 9.02 12.40
CA ALA A 47 16.69 7.91 11.48
C ALA A 47 17.29 8.30 10.12
N ILE A 48 17.97 7.33 9.49
CA ILE A 48 18.33 7.37 8.08
C ILE A 48 17.30 6.55 7.33
N MET A 49 16.55 7.19 6.43
CA MET A 49 15.54 6.57 5.59
C MET A 49 16.01 6.57 4.14
N ASN A 50 16.17 5.38 3.58
CA ASN A 50 16.49 5.22 2.16
C ASN A 50 15.19 5.01 1.38
N CYS A 51 15.06 5.66 0.24
CA CYS A 51 13.94 5.51 -0.67
C CYS A 51 14.49 5.50 -2.10
N ASP A 52 14.43 4.35 -2.77
CA ASP A 52 15.11 4.10 -4.04
C ASP A 52 16.60 4.52 -3.94
N ASP A 53 17.08 5.43 -4.78
CA ASP A 53 18.47 5.92 -4.76
C ASP A 53 18.70 7.13 -3.83
N ASN A 54 17.68 7.57 -3.09
CA ASN A 54 17.75 8.74 -2.22
C ASN A 54 17.89 8.33 -0.75
N THR A 55 18.62 9.16 0.00
CA THR A 55 18.83 9.00 1.44
C THR A 55 18.38 10.26 2.16
N PHE A 56 17.56 10.09 3.18
CA PHE A 56 17.02 11.16 4.00
C PHE A 56 17.42 10.94 5.46
N VAL A 57 17.84 12.00 6.14
CA VAL A 57 18.00 12.00 7.60
C VAL A 57 16.77 12.68 8.18
N THR A 58 16.04 11.97 9.04
CA THR A 58 14.78 12.45 9.63
C THR A 58 14.92 12.58 11.14
N GLU A 59 14.30 13.62 11.70
CA GLU A 59 14.31 14.00 13.11
C GLU A 59 12.88 14.04 13.66
N PRO A 60 12.68 14.14 14.99
CA PRO A 60 11.35 14.25 15.57
C PRO A 60 10.53 15.41 14.97
N GLY A 61 9.32 15.09 14.53
CA GLY A 61 8.42 16.01 13.83
C GLY A 61 8.51 15.94 12.31
N ASP A 62 9.55 15.34 11.74
CA ASP A 62 9.64 15.11 10.31
C ASP A 62 8.68 13.99 9.87
N MET A 63 8.21 14.08 8.64
CA MET A 63 7.36 13.09 8.01
C MET A 63 8.00 12.59 6.71
N MET A 64 8.00 11.27 6.51
CA MET A 64 8.50 10.63 5.31
C MET A 64 7.40 9.86 4.60
N LEU A 65 7.36 9.96 3.28
CA LEU A 65 6.38 9.33 2.42
C LEU A 65 7.07 8.30 1.53
N PHE A 66 6.60 7.06 1.54
CA PHE A 66 6.98 6.01 0.61
C PHE A 66 5.81 5.69 -0.31
N LEU A 67 6.02 5.97 -1.60
CA LEU A 67 5.02 5.65 -2.62
C LEU A 67 4.98 4.15 -2.86
N PRO A 68 3.85 3.60 -3.33
CA PRO A 68 3.77 2.20 -3.73
C PRO A 68 4.93 1.82 -4.67
N TYR A 69 5.47 0.61 -4.48
CA TYR A 69 6.57 0.02 -5.26
C TYR A 69 7.96 0.65 -5.06
N GLN A 70 8.13 1.64 -4.21
CA GLN A 70 9.45 2.16 -3.88
C GLN A 70 10.19 1.22 -2.92
N VAL A 71 11.45 0.93 -3.25
CA VAL A 71 12.33 0.20 -2.33
C VAL A 71 12.75 1.15 -1.22
N HIS A 72 12.46 0.79 0.03
CA HIS A 72 12.80 1.63 1.17
C HIS A 72 13.36 0.82 2.34
N ALA A 73 14.10 1.52 3.21
CA ALA A 73 14.75 0.96 4.39
C ALA A 73 14.90 2.03 5.46
N ILE A 74 14.93 1.62 6.74
CA ILE A 74 15.08 2.54 7.89
C ILE A 74 16.18 2.05 8.80
N TYR A 75 17.12 2.95 9.10
CA TYR A 75 18.28 2.71 9.95
C TYR A 75 18.38 3.76 11.04
N GLY A 76 18.91 3.40 12.19
CA GLY A 76 19.24 4.37 13.25
C GLY A 76 20.59 5.04 13.02
N VAL A 77 20.73 6.28 13.48
CA VAL A 77 21.99 7.04 13.39
C VAL A 77 22.98 6.68 14.50
N SER A 78 22.52 6.13 15.59
CA SER A 78 23.34 5.74 16.75
C SER A 78 22.57 4.75 17.63
N ASN A 79 23.13 4.38 18.80
CA ASN A 79 22.43 3.53 19.78
C ASN A 79 21.22 4.23 20.46
N GLN A 80 20.57 5.17 19.77
CA GLN A 80 19.37 5.83 20.27
C GLN A 80 18.13 5.00 19.96
N THR A 81 17.17 5.03 20.88
CA THR A 81 15.83 4.51 20.63
C THR A 81 15.13 5.38 19.59
N LEU A 82 14.51 4.75 18.61
CA LEU A 82 13.65 5.42 17.64
C LEU A 82 12.20 5.08 17.96
N LYS A 83 11.35 6.11 17.88
CA LYS A 83 9.89 5.95 17.85
C LYS A 83 9.32 6.73 16.69
N TYR A 84 8.47 6.09 15.92
CA TYR A 84 7.77 6.72 14.83
C TYR A 84 6.41 6.06 14.59
N TYR A 85 5.45 6.84 14.19
CA TYR A 85 4.19 6.31 13.69
C TYR A 85 4.36 5.80 12.27
N VAL A 86 3.73 4.69 11.98
CA VAL A 86 3.57 4.13 10.64
C VAL A 86 2.09 4.18 10.28
N LEU A 87 1.77 4.77 9.15
CA LEU A 87 0.44 4.78 8.54
C LEU A 87 0.58 4.13 7.17
N LYS A 88 0.07 2.91 7.02
CA LYS A 88 0.13 2.11 5.79
C LYS A 88 -1.28 1.90 5.25
N PHE A 89 -1.50 2.09 3.94
CA PHE A 89 -2.82 1.97 3.33
C PHE A 89 -2.78 1.68 1.83
N ASP A 90 -3.86 1.05 1.37
CA ASP A 90 -4.09 0.81 -0.05
C ASP A 90 -4.75 2.04 -0.69
N MET A 91 -4.03 2.68 -1.62
CA MET A 91 -4.51 3.86 -2.34
C MET A 91 -5.78 3.59 -3.17
N GLY A 92 -5.94 2.37 -3.70
CA GLY A 92 -7.13 1.96 -4.45
C GLY A 92 -8.38 1.79 -3.59
N LYS A 93 -8.21 1.68 -2.26
CA LYS A 93 -9.32 1.58 -1.30
C LYS A 93 -9.76 2.93 -0.72
N LEU A 94 -9.03 4.00 -1.05
CA LEU A 94 -9.44 5.35 -0.65
C LEU A 94 -10.56 5.82 -1.56
N SER A 95 -11.79 5.81 -1.04
CA SER A 95 -12.92 6.48 -1.71
C SER A 95 -12.66 7.98 -1.71
N ALA A 96 -12.17 8.51 -2.82
CA ALA A 96 -12.07 9.95 -2.98
C ALA A 96 -13.49 10.54 -3.08
N GLY A 97 -13.73 11.63 -2.35
CA GLY A 97 -14.88 12.49 -2.64
C GLY A 97 -14.81 12.96 -4.11
N ALA A 98 -15.96 13.30 -4.70
CA ALA A 98 -16.06 13.64 -6.11
C ALA A 98 -14.89 14.51 -6.60
N GLY A 99 -14.07 13.98 -7.49
CA GLY A 99 -13.06 14.71 -8.26
C GLY A 99 -11.60 14.64 -7.79
N ILE A 100 -11.24 13.89 -6.75
CA ILE A 100 -9.83 13.76 -6.36
C ILE A 100 -9.35 12.32 -6.58
N HIS A 101 -8.45 12.12 -7.52
CA HIS A 101 -7.81 10.85 -7.82
C HIS A 101 -6.42 10.80 -7.18
N PHE A 102 -6.36 10.55 -5.87
CA PHE A 102 -5.08 10.48 -5.13
C PHE A 102 -4.07 9.56 -5.78
N GLN A 103 -4.50 8.39 -6.25
CA GLN A 103 -3.60 7.39 -6.81
C GLN A 103 -2.85 7.92 -8.04
N SER A 104 -3.50 8.59 -8.97
CA SER A 104 -2.86 9.16 -10.15
C SER A 104 -1.94 10.33 -9.80
N LEU A 105 -2.38 11.23 -8.91
CA LEU A 105 -1.58 12.37 -8.45
C LEU A 105 -0.29 11.92 -7.76
N PHE A 106 -0.37 10.97 -6.84
CA PHE A 106 0.81 10.48 -6.13
C PHE A 106 1.74 9.62 -7.02
N ARG A 107 1.20 8.96 -8.05
CA ARG A 107 2.05 8.29 -9.05
C ARG A 107 2.83 9.27 -9.93
N SER A 108 2.18 10.32 -10.40
CA SER A 108 2.84 11.33 -11.20
C SER A 108 3.92 12.09 -10.44
N ALA A 109 3.81 12.12 -9.11
CA ALA A 109 4.81 12.70 -8.23
C ALA A 109 6.15 11.94 -8.21
N LYS A 110 6.18 10.68 -8.66
CA LYS A 110 7.40 9.87 -8.65
C LYS A 110 8.47 10.45 -9.56
N GLY A 111 9.57 10.88 -8.94
CA GLY A 111 10.71 11.51 -9.66
C GLY A 111 10.58 13.01 -9.91
N GLU A 112 9.45 13.62 -9.55
CA GLU A 112 9.24 15.05 -9.65
C GLU A 112 9.92 15.81 -8.50
N LYS A 113 10.76 16.79 -8.82
CA LYS A 113 11.49 17.59 -7.81
C LYS A 113 10.57 18.44 -6.92
N SER A 114 9.43 18.85 -7.46
CA SER A 114 8.40 19.63 -6.76
C SER A 114 7.58 18.81 -5.77
N ALA A 115 7.65 17.48 -5.88
CA ALA A 115 6.94 16.54 -5.02
C ALA A 115 7.91 15.88 -4.02
N SER A 116 8.27 16.62 -2.96
CA SER A 116 9.14 16.09 -1.90
C SER A 116 8.51 14.88 -1.20
N LEU A 117 9.32 13.86 -0.95
CA LEU A 117 8.92 12.68 -0.16
C LEU A 117 9.21 12.87 1.34
N CYS A 118 10.05 13.84 1.70
CA CYS A 118 10.40 14.16 3.08
C CYS A 118 9.93 15.57 3.41
N PHE A 119 9.18 15.69 4.50
CA PHE A 119 8.64 16.95 4.99
C PHE A 119 9.23 17.24 6.36
N ARG A 120 9.82 18.44 6.50
CA ARG A 120 10.35 18.88 7.79
C ARG A 120 9.22 19.32 8.73
N ALA A 121 9.53 19.33 10.02
CA ALA A 121 8.57 19.64 11.07
C ALA A 121 7.86 21.01 10.91
N ASP A 122 8.47 21.96 10.17
CA ASP A 122 7.95 23.29 9.89
C ASP A 122 7.25 23.46 8.53
N GLU A 123 7.38 22.47 7.63
CA GLU A 123 6.79 22.54 6.28
C GLU A 123 5.28 22.26 6.25
N LEU A 124 4.82 21.38 7.13
CA LEU A 124 3.40 21.08 7.31
C LEU A 124 2.95 21.53 8.71
N ASN A 125 1.62 21.63 8.91
CA ASN A 125 1.10 21.86 10.26
C ASN A 125 1.37 20.64 11.15
N ASN A 126 2.53 20.62 11.81
CA ASN A 126 3.05 19.50 12.57
C ASN A 126 2.08 19.02 13.66
N SER A 127 1.42 19.95 14.38
CA SER A 127 0.44 19.58 15.40
C SER A 127 -0.77 18.85 14.82
N GLN A 128 -1.22 19.22 13.63
CA GLN A 128 -2.31 18.56 12.93
C GLN A 128 -1.85 17.21 12.35
N VAL A 129 -0.64 17.14 11.78
CA VAL A 129 -0.05 15.88 11.29
C VAL A 129 0.04 14.87 12.43
N LYS A 130 0.67 15.24 13.55
CA LYS A 130 0.77 14.39 14.74
C LYS A 130 -0.59 13.91 15.22
N TRP A 131 -1.56 14.83 15.33
CA TRP A 131 -2.92 14.50 15.75
C TRP A 131 -3.59 13.48 14.81
N ILE A 132 -3.39 13.59 13.49
CA ILE A 132 -3.90 12.63 12.50
C ILE A 132 -3.38 11.22 12.78
N PHE A 133 -2.07 11.08 13.02
CA PHE A 133 -1.48 9.77 13.33
C PHE A 133 -2.01 9.19 14.65
N GLU A 134 -2.05 10.02 15.70
CA GLU A 134 -2.57 9.61 17.01
C GLU A 134 -4.03 9.16 16.93
N LYS A 135 -4.88 9.92 16.22
CA LYS A 135 -6.30 9.57 16.03
C LYS A 135 -6.51 8.37 15.13
N SER A 136 -5.75 8.24 14.04
CA SER A 136 -5.81 7.06 13.20
C SER A 136 -5.48 5.79 13.99
N ARG A 137 -4.43 5.85 14.83
CA ARG A 137 -4.06 4.73 15.70
C ARG A 137 -5.14 4.42 16.74
N GLU A 138 -5.73 5.44 17.36
CA GLU A 138 -6.81 5.29 18.34
C GLU A 138 -8.02 4.58 17.71
N GLU A 139 -8.46 5.04 16.53
CA GLU A 139 -9.57 4.41 15.79
C GLU A 139 -9.28 2.95 15.42
N MET A 140 -8.07 2.66 14.94
CA MET A 140 -7.64 1.31 14.62
C MET A 140 -7.60 0.39 15.84
N TYR A 141 -7.28 0.94 17.02
CA TYR A 141 -7.27 0.19 18.28
C TYR A 141 -8.68 -0.03 18.85
N CYS A 142 -9.50 1.02 18.90
CA CYS A 142 -10.82 0.99 19.52
C CYS A 142 -11.89 0.33 18.64
N GLN A 143 -11.73 0.38 17.33
CA GLN A 143 -12.64 -0.19 16.32
C GLN A 143 -14.13 0.13 16.57
N GLN A 144 -14.42 1.40 16.90
CA GLN A 144 -15.79 1.86 17.07
C GLN A 144 -16.58 1.79 15.75
N TYR A 145 -17.88 1.98 15.82
CA TYR A 145 -18.72 2.01 14.61
C TYR A 145 -18.16 2.97 13.56
N ARG A 146 -17.95 2.46 12.33
CA ARG A 146 -17.40 3.22 11.19
C ARG A 146 -15.97 3.75 11.40
N TYR A 147 -15.15 3.12 12.23
CA TYR A 147 -13.75 3.53 12.46
C TYR A 147 -12.93 3.60 11.17
N GLN A 148 -13.20 2.71 10.19
CA GLN A 148 -12.50 2.73 8.90
C GLN A 148 -12.79 4.01 8.10
N ASP A 149 -14.03 4.53 8.15
CA ASP A 149 -14.37 5.79 7.48
C ASP A 149 -13.70 6.99 8.17
N MET A 150 -13.54 6.93 9.50
CA MET A 150 -12.80 7.95 10.25
C MET A 150 -11.33 7.95 9.84
N VAL A 151 -10.69 6.77 9.83
CA VAL A 151 -9.28 6.63 9.40
C VAL A 151 -9.12 7.11 7.95
N GLN A 152 -10.02 6.73 7.04
CA GLN A 152 -10.01 7.21 5.65
C GLN A 152 -10.09 8.74 5.56
N SER A 153 -10.94 9.37 6.39
CA SER A 153 -11.06 10.83 6.43
C SER A 153 -9.78 11.51 6.91
N TYR A 154 -9.11 10.93 7.90
CA TYR A 154 -7.82 11.41 8.38
C TYR A 154 -6.72 11.28 7.34
N ILE A 155 -6.64 10.11 6.67
CA ILE A 155 -5.72 9.88 5.55
C ILE A 155 -5.98 10.89 4.42
N SER A 156 -7.23 11.06 4.00
CA SER A 156 -7.59 12.02 2.95
C SER A 156 -7.17 13.45 3.31
N THR A 157 -7.35 13.85 4.57
CA THR A 157 -6.90 15.16 5.07
C THR A 157 -5.38 15.30 4.95
N LEU A 158 -4.63 14.29 5.37
CA LEU A 158 -3.16 14.29 5.29
C LEU A 158 -2.67 14.36 3.84
N LEU A 159 -3.27 13.58 2.93
CA LEU A 159 -2.93 13.60 1.52
C LEU A 159 -3.20 14.97 0.87
N ILE A 160 -4.30 15.62 1.22
CA ILE A 160 -4.60 16.99 0.75
C ILE A 160 -3.57 17.99 1.29
N MET A 161 -3.11 17.85 2.54
CA MET A 161 -2.05 18.72 3.09
C MET A 161 -0.75 18.53 2.30
N ILE A 162 -0.37 17.31 1.98
CA ILE A 162 0.80 16.99 1.16
C ILE A 162 0.67 17.61 -0.24
N LEU A 163 -0.46 17.41 -0.92
CA LEU A 163 -0.70 17.97 -2.25
C LEU A 163 -0.65 19.51 -2.27
N ARG A 164 -1.19 20.17 -1.25
CA ARG A 164 -1.10 21.63 -1.11
C ARG A 164 0.34 22.11 -0.95
N GLU A 165 1.17 21.36 -0.22
CA GLU A 165 2.58 21.70 -0.09
C GLU A 165 3.33 21.48 -1.41
N TRP A 166 3.07 20.37 -2.11
CA TRP A 166 3.63 20.15 -3.45
C TRP A 166 3.20 21.22 -4.45
N GLN A 167 1.94 21.65 -4.43
CA GLN A 167 1.43 22.73 -5.28
C GLN A 167 2.16 24.06 -5.03
N LYS A 168 2.44 24.41 -3.79
CA LYS A 168 3.25 25.58 -3.44
C LYS A 168 4.66 25.49 -4.03
N ASN A 169 5.22 24.28 -4.12
CA ASN A 169 6.53 24.00 -4.67
C ASN A 169 6.52 23.82 -6.21
N GLY A 170 5.36 24.08 -6.86
CA GLY A 170 5.21 24.07 -8.32
C GLY A 170 4.79 22.72 -8.91
N PHE A 171 4.33 21.76 -8.10
CA PHE A 171 3.72 20.54 -8.62
C PHE A 171 2.37 20.84 -9.26
N ASP A 172 2.18 20.40 -10.49
CA ASP A 172 0.93 20.60 -11.23
C ASP A 172 -0.12 19.58 -10.77
N THR A 173 -1.04 20.04 -9.94
CA THR A 173 -2.19 19.22 -9.49
C THR A 173 -3.38 19.28 -10.44
N GLU A 174 -3.42 20.26 -11.38
CA GLU A 174 -4.60 20.47 -12.25
C GLU A 174 -4.54 19.62 -13.51
N HIS A 175 -3.34 19.37 -14.02
CA HIS A 175 -3.15 18.54 -15.21
C HIS A 175 -3.77 17.14 -15.04
N PHE A 176 -3.78 16.61 -13.83
CA PHE A 176 -4.28 15.28 -13.47
C PHE A 176 -5.74 15.28 -13.02
N GLN A 177 -6.34 16.42 -12.71
CA GLN A 177 -7.78 16.52 -12.39
C GLN A 177 -8.66 16.41 -13.64
N ASN A 178 -8.12 16.70 -14.81
CA ASN A 178 -8.85 16.66 -16.08
C ASN A 178 -8.69 15.34 -16.83
N VAL A 179 -7.97 14.36 -16.26
CA VAL A 179 -7.85 13.01 -16.84
C VAL A 179 -8.99 12.15 -16.26
N ASP A 180 -10.24 12.50 -16.61
CA ASP A 180 -11.42 11.62 -16.50
C ASP A 180 -11.33 10.44 -17.50
N ASP A 181 -10.12 10.05 -17.88
CA ASP A 181 -9.88 8.98 -18.81
C ASP A 181 -9.77 7.67 -18.03
N GLU A 182 -10.95 7.06 -17.75
CA GLU A 182 -11.04 5.71 -17.15
C GLU A 182 -10.25 4.67 -17.95
N ASP A 183 -9.87 5.00 -19.18
CA ASP A 183 -9.06 4.19 -20.08
C ASP A 183 -7.56 4.53 -20.02
N SER A 184 -7.15 5.39 -19.10
CA SER A 184 -5.73 5.69 -18.86
C SER A 184 -5.01 4.51 -18.18
N ILE A 185 -3.73 4.32 -18.53
CA ILE A 185 -2.86 3.33 -17.85
C ILE A 185 -2.76 3.57 -16.34
N TYR A 186 -3.04 4.77 -15.87
CA TYR A 186 -3.06 5.12 -14.45
C TYR A 186 -4.27 4.52 -13.70
N TYR A 187 -5.39 4.29 -14.38
CA TYR A 187 -6.61 3.68 -13.80
C TYR A 187 -6.72 2.19 -14.09
N ILE A 188 -5.82 1.65 -14.91
CA ILE A 188 -5.93 0.24 -15.33
C ILE A 188 -5.86 -0.74 -14.15
N THR A 189 -5.21 -0.36 -13.05
CA THR A 189 -5.17 -1.20 -11.84
C THR A 189 -6.51 -1.25 -11.12
N GLU A 190 -7.26 -0.15 -11.09
CA GLU A 190 -8.62 -0.11 -10.53
C GLU A 190 -9.56 -0.98 -11.36
N TYR A 191 -9.41 -0.92 -12.69
CA TYR A 191 -10.15 -1.81 -13.59
C TYR A 191 -9.79 -3.27 -13.34
N ILE A 192 -8.50 -3.61 -13.22
CA ILE A 192 -8.03 -4.97 -12.90
C ILE A 192 -8.61 -5.43 -11.56
N ASP A 193 -8.60 -4.59 -10.54
CA ASP A 193 -9.09 -4.94 -9.20
C ASP A 193 -10.60 -5.21 -9.20
N SER A 194 -11.37 -4.38 -9.90
CA SER A 194 -12.84 -4.55 -10.00
C SER A 194 -13.27 -5.71 -10.90
N HIS A 195 -12.41 -6.15 -11.83
CA HIS A 195 -12.68 -7.20 -12.80
C HIS A 195 -11.75 -8.43 -12.64
N MET A 196 -11.13 -8.59 -11.46
CA MET A 196 -10.13 -9.65 -11.24
C MET A 196 -10.65 -11.06 -11.47
N GLN A 197 -11.95 -11.28 -11.31
CA GLN A 197 -12.62 -12.56 -11.56
C GLN A 197 -12.75 -12.88 -13.06
N ASP A 198 -12.68 -11.87 -13.93
CA ASP A 198 -12.84 -12.02 -15.36
C ASP A 198 -11.56 -12.58 -16.03
N ASN A 199 -11.71 -13.09 -17.25
CA ASN A 199 -10.55 -13.54 -18.04
C ASN A 199 -9.80 -12.34 -18.63
N LEU A 200 -9.07 -11.61 -17.78
CA LEU A 200 -8.30 -10.43 -18.16
C LEU A 200 -7.13 -10.81 -19.09
N LYS A 201 -7.15 -10.31 -20.32
CA LYS A 201 -6.03 -10.42 -21.27
C LYS A 201 -5.28 -9.10 -21.32
N VAL A 202 -3.95 -9.17 -21.24
CA VAL A 202 -3.10 -7.97 -21.21
C VAL A 202 -3.25 -7.15 -22.51
N GLU A 203 -3.51 -7.83 -23.61
CA GLU A 203 -3.79 -7.21 -24.91
C GLU A 203 -5.05 -6.34 -24.88
N GLU A 204 -6.13 -6.85 -24.27
CA GLU A 204 -7.40 -6.11 -24.09
C GLU A 204 -7.23 -4.91 -23.13
N LEU A 205 -6.41 -5.07 -22.10
CA LEU A 205 -6.06 -3.96 -21.20
C LEU A 205 -5.23 -2.88 -21.88
N ALA A 206 -4.33 -3.26 -22.80
CA ALA A 206 -3.57 -2.33 -23.62
C ALA A 206 -4.48 -1.55 -24.58
N GLU A 207 -5.40 -2.24 -25.25
CA GLU A 207 -6.40 -1.63 -26.15
C GLU A 207 -7.29 -0.64 -25.38
N ARG A 208 -7.72 -1.00 -24.17
CA ARG A 208 -8.48 -0.10 -23.29
C ARG A 208 -7.70 1.19 -22.96
N CYS A 209 -6.38 1.10 -22.81
CA CYS A 209 -5.52 2.27 -22.61
C CYS A 209 -5.13 2.96 -23.93
N HIS A 210 -5.75 2.63 -25.06
CA HIS A 210 -5.40 3.14 -26.38
C HIS A 210 -3.91 2.98 -26.74
N MET A 211 -3.28 1.90 -26.24
CA MET A 211 -1.86 1.62 -26.40
C MET A 211 -1.61 0.33 -27.17
N SER A 212 -0.52 0.28 -27.92
CA SER A 212 -0.03 -1.02 -28.41
C SER A 212 0.47 -1.89 -27.25
N TYR A 213 0.31 -3.21 -27.35
CA TYR A 213 0.77 -4.13 -26.29
C TYR A 213 2.25 -3.91 -25.87
N PRO A 214 3.23 -3.75 -26.77
CA PRO A 214 4.61 -3.52 -26.37
C PRO A 214 4.81 -2.22 -25.58
N TYR A 215 4.14 -1.16 -25.99
CA TYR A 215 4.19 0.14 -25.32
C TYR A 215 3.51 0.07 -23.93
N PHE A 216 2.32 -0.50 -23.86
CA PHE A 216 1.62 -0.75 -22.59
C PHE A 216 2.48 -1.58 -21.63
N ALA A 217 3.06 -2.71 -22.08
CA ALA A 217 3.87 -3.58 -21.24
C ALA A 217 5.13 -2.88 -20.70
N LYS A 218 5.73 -1.98 -21.50
CA LYS A 218 6.84 -1.13 -21.07
C LYS A 218 6.38 -0.12 -20.02
N CYS A 219 5.37 0.69 -20.32
CA CYS A 219 4.83 1.70 -19.40
C CYS A 219 4.31 1.07 -18.10
N PHE A 220 3.60 -0.05 -18.19
CA PHE A 220 3.11 -0.75 -17.01
C PHE A 220 4.26 -1.21 -16.11
N ARG A 221 5.37 -1.71 -16.69
CA ARG A 221 6.54 -2.13 -15.91
C ARG A 221 7.26 -0.94 -15.29
N GLU A 222 7.37 0.18 -15.99
CA GLU A 222 7.97 1.41 -15.48
C GLU A 222 7.14 2.01 -14.33
N LEU A 223 5.81 2.01 -14.46
CA LEU A 223 4.90 2.56 -13.45
C LEU A 223 4.73 1.64 -12.23
N TYR A 224 4.65 0.33 -12.46
CA TYR A 224 4.26 -0.65 -11.42
C TYR A 224 5.39 -1.61 -11.01
N GLY A 225 6.60 -1.43 -11.53
CA GLY A 225 7.77 -2.25 -11.18
C GLY A 225 7.73 -3.71 -11.66
N GLN A 226 6.62 -4.15 -12.25
CA GLN A 226 6.41 -5.52 -12.69
C GLN A 226 5.51 -5.61 -13.93
N SER A 227 5.45 -6.81 -14.56
CA SER A 227 4.54 -7.00 -15.69
C SER A 227 3.07 -7.04 -15.23
N CYS A 228 2.16 -6.54 -16.08
CA CYS A 228 0.72 -6.56 -15.84
C CYS A 228 0.20 -7.98 -15.49
N LYS A 229 0.69 -9.02 -16.18
CA LYS A 229 0.34 -10.40 -15.88
C LYS A 229 0.72 -10.83 -14.46
N LYS A 230 1.89 -10.41 -13.96
CA LYS A 230 2.31 -10.68 -12.58
C LYS A 230 1.46 -9.90 -11.58
N TYR A 231 1.11 -8.67 -11.91
CA TYR A 231 0.23 -7.84 -11.10
C TYR A 231 -1.16 -8.48 -10.94
N ILE A 232 -1.80 -8.91 -12.05
CA ILE A 232 -3.10 -9.62 -12.00
C ILE A 232 -3.01 -10.88 -11.13
N ALA A 233 -1.98 -11.70 -11.33
CA ALA A 233 -1.79 -12.92 -10.53
C ALA A 233 -1.61 -12.61 -9.04
N PHE A 234 -0.93 -11.51 -8.72
CA PHE A 234 -0.74 -11.07 -7.35
C PHE A 234 -2.05 -10.63 -6.70
N ILE A 235 -2.83 -9.74 -7.33
CA ILE A 235 -4.11 -9.25 -6.79
C ILE A 235 -5.09 -10.41 -6.56
N ARG A 236 -5.19 -11.34 -7.52
CA ARG A 236 -5.99 -12.57 -7.37
C ARG A 236 -5.58 -13.38 -6.14
N MET A 237 -4.27 -13.49 -5.92
CA MET A 237 -3.75 -14.26 -4.78
C MET A 237 -4.04 -13.54 -3.45
N CYS A 238 -3.88 -12.22 -3.37
CA CYS A 238 -4.23 -11.44 -2.17
C CYS A 238 -5.71 -11.60 -1.82
N LYS A 239 -6.61 -11.52 -2.82
CA LYS A 239 -8.04 -11.73 -2.59
C LYS A 239 -8.36 -13.15 -2.14
N ALA A 240 -7.67 -14.15 -2.69
CA ALA A 240 -7.82 -15.54 -2.26
C ALA A 240 -7.38 -15.73 -0.79
N GLU A 241 -6.28 -15.11 -0.38
CA GLU A 241 -5.80 -15.12 1.01
C GLU A 241 -6.82 -14.48 1.97
N GLU A 242 -7.36 -13.32 1.60
CA GLU A 242 -8.42 -12.64 2.34
C GLU A 242 -9.64 -13.57 2.53
N LEU A 243 -10.15 -14.16 1.44
CA LEU A 243 -11.33 -15.05 1.49
C LEU A 243 -11.05 -16.33 2.29
N LEU A 244 -9.83 -16.86 2.25
CA LEU A 244 -9.44 -18.03 3.04
C LEU A 244 -9.50 -17.75 4.55
N ILE A 245 -9.14 -16.55 4.99
CA ILE A 245 -9.08 -16.18 6.40
C ILE A 245 -10.45 -15.69 6.89
N SER A 246 -11.11 -14.82 6.12
CA SER A 246 -12.33 -14.12 6.53
C SER A 246 -13.61 -14.92 6.34
N THR A 247 -13.56 -16.03 5.56
CA THR A 247 -14.76 -16.78 5.20
C THR A 247 -14.59 -18.29 5.38
N LYS A 248 -15.73 -19.02 5.34
CA LYS A 248 -15.77 -20.50 5.29
C LYS A 248 -16.03 -21.02 3.87
N LEU A 249 -15.91 -20.19 2.85
CA LEU A 249 -16.13 -20.56 1.46
C LEU A 249 -15.22 -21.73 1.04
N ASP A 250 -15.73 -22.61 0.18
CA ASP A 250 -14.92 -23.69 -0.37
C ASP A 250 -13.89 -23.22 -1.37
N LEU A 251 -12.89 -24.05 -1.67
CA LEU A 251 -11.79 -23.68 -2.53
C LEU A 251 -12.20 -23.51 -3.99
N ASN A 252 -13.25 -24.20 -4.46
CA ASN A 252 -13.75 -24.05 -5.82
C ASN A 252 -14.37 -22.64 -5.98
N TYR A 253 -15.20 -22.26 -5.03
CA TYR A 253 -15.80 -20.93 -5.02
C TYR A 253 -14.73 -19.84 -4.95
N ILE A 254 -13.74 -19.96 -4.03
CA ILE A 254 -12.63 -18.99 -3.93
C ILE A 254 -11.86 -18.90 -5.24
N SER A 255 -11.58 -20.04 -5.90
CA SER A 255 -10.85 -20.01 -7.17
C SER A 255 -11.61 -19.28 -8.28
N GLN A 256 -12.94 -19.43 -8.34
CA GLN A 256 -13.80 -18.72 -9.30
C GLN A 256 -13.86 -17.22 -9.00
N GLU A 257 -14.19 -16.85 -7.75
CA GLU A 257 -14.27 -15.44 -7.31
C GLU A 257 -12.96 -14.67 -7.47
N THR A 258 -11.85 -15.37 -7.45
CA THR A 258 -10.53 -14.75 -7.61
C THR A 258 -9.94 -14.92 -9.02
N GLY A 259 -10.73 -15.40 -9.98
CA GLY A 259 -10.37 -15.45 -11.40
C GLY A 259 -9.29 -16.48 -11.76
N PHE A 260 -9.05 -17.49 -10.94
CA PHE A 260 -8.22 -18.62 -11.34
C PHE A 260 -8.97 -19.53 -12.34
N ALA A 261 -8.26 -20.08 -13.30
CA ALA A 261 -8.86 -20.92 -14.34
C ALA A 261 -9.63 -22.11 -13.77
N ASP A 262 -9.11 -22.71 -12.71
CA ASP A 262 -9.72 -23.80 -11.94
C ASP A 262 -9.09 -23.91 -10.54
N CYS A 263 -9.73 -24.71 -9.68
CA CYS A 263 -9.26 -24.95 -8.32
C CYS A 263 -7.89 -25.61 -8.24
N SER A 264 -7.54 -26.47 -9.20
CA SER A 264 -6.24 -27.13 -9.23
C SER A 264 -5.12 -26.14 -9.53
N HIS A 265 -5.36 -25.24 -10.50
CA HIS A 265 -4.45 -24.14 -10.80
C HIS A 265 -4.28 -23.19 -9.59
N PHE A 266 -5.38 -22.83 -8.94
CA PHE A 266 -5.34 -22.06 -7.70
C PHE A 266 -4.50 -22.72 -6.62
N ILE A 267 -4.75 -24.00 -6.28
CA ILE A 267 -4.01 -24.73 -5.24
C ILE A 267 -2.51 -24.79 -5.58
N LYS A 268 -2.17 -25.05 -6.84
CA LYS A 268 -0.78 -25.10 -7.29
C LYS A 268 -0.08 -23.74 -7.14
N ALA A 269 -0.71 -22.67 -7.62
CA ALA A 269 -0.18 -21.31 -7.51
C ALA A 269 -0.03 -20.87 -6.05
N PHE A 270 -1.02 -21.17 -5.22
CA PHE A 270 -1.00 -20.88 -3.80
C PHE A 270 0.13 -21.61 -3.07
N LYS A 271 0.28 -22.93 -3.33
CA LYS A 271 1.36 -23.72 -2.73
C LYS A 271 2.74 -23.27 -3.21
N GLN A 272 2.86 -22.81 -4.46
CA GLN A 272 4.11 -22.24 -4.97
C GLN A 272 4.49 -20.96 -4.25
N LYS A 273 3.52 -20.11 -3.88
CA LYS A 273 3.75 -18.85 -3.16
C LYS A 273 4.03 -19.08 -1.67
N HIS A 274 3.21 -19.89 -1.00
CA HIS A 274 3.21 -20.02 0.46
C HIS A 274 3.91 -21.28 1.01
N GLY A 275 4.32 -22.20 0.15
CA GLY A 275 4.90 -23.48 0.56
C GLY A 275 3.88 -24.51 1.07
N ILE A 276 2.67 -24.07 1.45
CA ILE A 276 1.59 -24.88 1.99
C ILE A 276 0.30 -24.75 1.17
N THR A 277 -0.62 -25.70 1.33
CA THR A 277 -1.90 -25.65 0.62
C THR A 277 -2.86 -24.60 1.20
N PRO A 278 -3.83 -24.06 0.42
CA PRO A 278 -4.85 -23.14 0.94
C PRO A 278 -5.59 -23.68 2.17
N LYS A 279 -5.85 -25.00 2.21
CA LYS A 279 -6.53 -25.64 3.34
C LYS A 279 -5.67 -25.64 4.61
N GLN A 280 -4.36 -25.90 4.48
CA GLN A 280 -3.41 -25.81 5.59
C GLN A 280 -3.27 -24.37 6.07
N TYR A 281 -3.12 -23.43 5.16
CA TYR A 281 -3.04 -21.99 5.45
C TYR A 281 -4.25 -21.50 6.26
N ARG A 282 -5.47 -21.83 5.81
CA ARG A 282 -6.71 -21.51 6.55
C ARG A 282 -6.68 -22.09 7.96
N LYS A 283 -6.27 -23.35 8.13
CA LYS A 283 -6.22 -24.01 9.44
C LYS A 283 -5.23 -23.33 10.38
N GLU A 284 -4.05 -23.01 9.93
CA GLU A 284 -3.00 -22.39 10.74
C GLU A 284 -3.41 -20.99 11.21
N ARG A 285 -3.98 -20.16 10.30
CA ARG A 285 -4.41 -18.81 10.64
C ARG A 285 -5.59 -18.76 11.61
N ILE A 286 -6.56 -19.64 11.47
CA ILE A 286 -7.69 -19.76 12.42
C ILE A 286 -7.20 -20.23 13.80
N SER A 287 -6.23 -21.14 13.85
CA SER A 287 -5.66 -21.60 15.12
C SER A 287 -4.88 -20.50 15.85
N SER A 288 -4.17 -19.64 15.12
CA SER A 288 -3.42 -18.51 15.67
C SER A 288 -4.34 -17.44 16.26
N SER A 289 -5.46 -17.13 15.58
CA SER A 289 -6.43 -16.15 16.09
C SER A 289 -7.17 -16.62 17.36
N THR A 290 -7.29 -17.92 17.56
CA THR A 290 -7.95 -18.49 18.77
C THR A 290 -7.01 -18.47 19.98
N GLN A 291 -5.69 -18.51 19.80
CA GLN A 291 -4.72 -18.43 20.91
C GLN A 291 -4.55 -17.01 21.45
N THR A 292 -4.71 -15.99 20.62
CA THR A 292 -4.60 -14.58 21.07
C THR A 292 -5.81 -14.14 21.90
N SER A 293 -6.93 -14.87 21.85
CA SER A 293 -8.18 -14.58 22.60
C SER A 293 -8.22 -15.22 24.01
N ILE A 294 -7.20 -16.00 24.41
CA ILE A 294 -7.19 -16.73 25.69
C ILE A 294 -6.21 -16.10 26.71
N VAL A 295 -5.45 -15.07 26.29
CA VAL A 295 -4.60 -14.29 27.21
C VAL A 295 -5.21 -12.89 27.35
N LYS A 296 -6.27 -12.82 28.13
CA LYS A 296 -6.78 -11.59 28.76
C LYS A 296 -7.01 -11.84 30.22
#